data_2f28c9926c0260891c6d72a563c71f21
#
_entry.id   2f28c9926c0260891c6d72a563c71f21
#
_cell.length_a   1.000
_cell.length_b   1.000
_cell.length_c   1.000
_cell.angle_alpha   90.00
_cell.angle_beta   90.00
_cell.angle_gamma   90.00
#
_symmetry.space_group_name_H-M   'P 1'
#
loop_
_entity.id
_entity.type
_entity.pdbx_description
1 polymer ?
#
loop_
_entity_poly.entity_id
_entity_poly.type
_entity_poly.pdbx_seq_one_letter_code
_entity_poly.pdbx_strand_id
1 'polypeptide(L)'
;VKLDHPIVPWLVRHAGYLITRCRVKPSGRTAFQMMKGRRANSKLMEMGENVMFLIPKTKDMPGKWEDRWDEGLWVGMDPRSGEHLIARDNGVFKVNTVRPMVEADRWSKDRLDRMQGTPKQPVPNQAYSRSPAFSRKFGVGANPSDTFVPPVIDGSETRDWRILKSDIEEHGATPGCAGCRAIEK
;
A
#
# COMPACT_ATOMS: atom_id res chain seq x y z
N VAL A 1 -9.98 24.63 -10.63
CA VAL A 1 -10.03 24.03 -9.28
C VAL A 1 -9.64 25.10 -8.28
N LYS A 2 -10.42 25.27 -7.21
CA LYS A 2 -10.10 26.20 -6.10
C LYS A 2 -9.01 25.56 -5.20
N LEU A 3 -8.27 26.37 -4.45
CA LEU A 3 -7.18 25.88 -3.57
C LEU A 3 -7.68 25.08 -2.38
N ASP A 4 -8.92 25.25 -1.97
CA ASP A 4 -9.60 24.51 -0.90
C ASP A 4 -10.18 23.16 -1.34
N HIS A 5 -10.12 22.86 -2.66
CA HIS A 5 -10.68 21.64 -3.21
C HIS A 5 -9.92 20.39 -2.69
N PRO A 6 -10.63 19.28 -2.35
CA PRO A 6 -10.02 18.07 -1.82
C PRO A 6 -8.91 17.44 -2.67
N ILE A 7 -8.88 17.69 -3.99
CA ILE A 7 -7.83 17.16 -4.87
C ILE A 7 -6.46 17.82 -4.64
N VAL A 8 -6.41 19.05 -4.15
CA VAL A 8 -5.14 19.80 -4.04
C VAL A 8 -4.11 19.09 -3.14
N PRO A 9 -4.45 18.61 -1.94
CA PRO A 9 -3.53 17.82 -1.13
C PRO A 9 -3.07 16.52 -1.80
N TRP A 10 -3.91 15.92 -2.65
CA TRP A 10 -3.53 14.73 -3.44
C TRP A 10 -2.56 15.08 -4.55
N LEU A 11 -2.73 16.23 -5.23
CA LEU A 11 -1.77 16.74 -6.22
C LEU A 11 -0.38 16.90 -5.60
N VAL A 12 -0.28 17.51 -4.42
CA VAL A 12 0.98 17.67 -3.71
C VAL A 12 1.62 16.31 -3.39
N ARG A 13 0.82 15.38 -2.88
CA ARG A 13 1.28 14.01 -2.61
C ARG A 13 1.76 13.29 -3.87
N HIS A 14 1.03 13.42 -4.96
CA HIS A 14 1.38 12.80 -6.25
C HIS A 14 2.63 13.43 -6.86
N ALA A 15 2.80 14.74 -6.77
CA ALA A 15 4.03 15.42 -7.19
C ALA A 15 5.26 14.88 -6.46
N GLY A 16 5.18 14.70 -5.14
CA GLY A 16 6.25 14.06 -4.35
C GLY A 16 6.55 12.62 -4.80
N TYR A 17 5.51 11.87 -5.16
CA TYR A 17 5.65 10.52 -5.72
C TYR A 17 6.43 10.55 -7.05
N LEU A 18 6.05 11.44 -7.97
CA LEU A 18 6.69 11.58 -9.28
C LEU A 18 8.14 12.05 -9.16
N ILE A 19 8.42 13.06 -8.33
CA ILE A 19 9.79 13.55 -8.09
C ILE A 19 10.70 12.41 -7.60
N THR A 20 10.22 11.61 -6.69
CA THR A 20 11.00 10.51 -6.10
C THR A 20 11.31 9.41 -7.12
N ARG A 21 10.35 9.08 -7.99
CA ARG A 21 10.43 7.92 -8.89
C ARG A 21 10.83 8.24 -10.32
N CYS A 22 10.50 9.43 -10.80
CA CYS A 22 10.66 9.80 -12.22
C CYS A 22 11.77 10.83 -12.44
N ARG A 23 12.05 11.72 -11.48
CA ARG A 23 13.10 12.74 -11.63
C ARG A 23 14.47 12.10 -11.57
N VAL A 24 15.19 12.14 -12.69
CA VAL A 24 16.58 11.70 -12.79
C VAL A 24 17.50 12.77 -12.20
N LYS A 25 18.39 12.37 -11.30
CA LYS A 25 19.43 13.21 -10.70
C LYS A 25 20.68 13.28 -11.61
N PRO A 26 21.63 14.20 -11.34
CA PRO A 26 22.89 14.27 -12.10
C PRO A 26 23.67 12.95 -12.14
N SER A 27 23.47 12.08 -11.15
CA SER A 27 24.03 10.72 -11.10
C SER A 27 23.44 9.73 -12.12
N GLY A 28 22.50 10.16 -12.97
CA GLY A 28 21.78 9.30 -13.92
C GLY A 28 20.75 8.36 -13.30
N ARG A 29 20.49 8.49 -11.99
CA ARG A 29 19.55 7.64 -11.25
C ARG A 29 18.46 8.46 -10.58
N THR A 30 17.29 7.87 -10.39
CA THR A 30 16.21 8.47 -9.60
C THR A 30 16.47 8.25 -8.10
N ALA A 31 15.83 9.05 -7.23
CA ALA A 31 15.93 8.86 -5.79
C ALA A 31 15.45 7.44 -5.39
N PHE A 32 14.38 6.95 -6.02
CA PHE A 32 13.87 5.60 -5.79
C PHE A 32 14.90 4.52 -6.15
N GLN A 33 15.60 4.67 -7.30
CA GLN A 33 16.66 3.72 -7.69
C GLN A 33 17.85 3.71 -6.71
N MET A 34 18.19 4.88 -6.17
CA MET A 34 19.27 4.97 -5.18
C MET A 34 18.90 4.27 -3.88
N MET A 35 17.62 4.34 -3.46
CA MET A 35 17.15 3.73 -2.22
C MET A 35 16.84 2.23 -2.35
N LYS A 36 16.28 1.81 -3.49
CA LYS A 36 15.74 0.45 -3.69
C LYS A 36 16.59 -0.43 -4.61
N GLY A 37 17.64 0.10 -5.23
CA GLY A 37 18.51 -0.62 -6.16
C GLY A 37 17.87 -0.96 -7.51
N ARG A 38 16.58 -0.65 -7.72
CA ARG A 38 15.82 -0.98 -8.95
C ARG A 38 15.03 0.20 -9.47
N ARG A 39 14.71 0.19 -10.75
CA ARG A 39 13.83 1.21 -11.36
C ARG A 39 12.39 1.06 -10.86
N ALA A 40 11.69 2.18 -10.77
CA ALA A 40 10.24 2.15 -10.56
C ALA A 40 9.58 1.63 -11.84
N ASN A 41 8.71 0.63 -11.69
CA ASN A 41 7.93 0.07 -12.80
C ASN A 41 6.44 0.15 -12.44
N SER A 42 5.94 1.37 -12.25
CA SER A 42 4.54 1.60 -11.96
C SER A 42 3.85 2.16 -13.19
N LYS A 43 2.75 1.53 -13.62
CA LYS A 43 1.88 2.09 -14.65
C LYS A 43 1.14 3.28 -14.06
N LEU A 44 1.51 4.47 -14.49
CA LEU A 44 0.89 5.71 -14.06
C LEU A 44 -0.28 6.05 -15.00
N MET A 45 -1.32 6.62 -14.41
CA MET A 45 -2.42 7.27 -15.09
C MET A 45 -2.27 8.78 -14.95
N GLU A 46 -3.04 9.57 -15.69
CA GLU A 46 -3.05 11.01 -15.51
C GLU A 46 -3.87 11.42 -14.26
N MET A 47 -3.38 12.40 -13.54
CA MET A 47 -4.04 12.86 -12.32
C MET A 47 -5.40 13.48 -12.64
N GLY A 48 -6.45 12.95 -12.05
CA GLY A 48 -7.83 13.38 -12.31
C GLY A 48 -8.51 12.64 -13.46
N GLU A 49 -7.87 11.65 -14.06
CA GLU A 49 -8.45 10.79 -15.10
C GLU A 49 -9.50 9.85 -14.48
N ASN A 50 -10.63 9.69 -15.18
CA ASN A 50 -11.60 8.65 -14.86
C ASN A 50 -11.02 7.28 -15.23
N VAL A 51 -11.18 6.35 -14.35
CA VAL A 51 -10.70 4.98 -14.54
C VAL A 51 -11.75 3.98 -14.08
N MET A 52 -11.78 2.83 -14.70
CA MET A 52 -12.44 1.67 -14.16
C MET A 52 -11.50 0.95 -13.19
N PHE A 53 -12.00 0.55 -12.06
CA PHE A 53 -11.23 -0.22 -11.08
C PHE A 53 -11.95 -1.49 -10.66
N LEU A 54 -11.17 -2.52 -10.35
CA LEU A 54 -11.71 -3.77 -9.83
C LEU A 54 -11.99 -3.61 -8.33
N ILE A 55 -13.24 -3.85 -7.93
CA ILE A 55 -13.65 -3.79 -6.52
C ILE A 55 -12.82 -4.80 -5.71
N PRO A 56 -12.12 -4.37 -4.65
CA PRO A 56 -11.34 -5.27 -3.80
C PRO A 56 -12.23 -6.36 -3.19
N LYS A 57 -11.70 -7.58 -3.07
CA LYS A 57 -12.43 -8.68 -2.42
C LYS A 57 -12.56 -8.38 -0.92
N THR A 58 -13.76 -8.07 -0.49
CA THR A 58 -14.15 -7.92 0.91
C THR A 58 -15.21 -8.94 1.26
N LYS A 59 -15.63 -9.02 2.54
CA LYS A 59 -16.71 -9.91 2.96
C LYS A 59 -18.05 -9.57 2.29
N ASP A 60 -18.23 -8.29 1.94
CA ASP A 60 -19.42 -7.76 1.27
C ASP A 60 -19.23 -7.72 -0.26
N MET A 61 -18.64 -8.77 -0.82
CA MET A 61 -18.45 -8.83 -2.27
C MET A 61 -19.80 -8.88 -3.00
N PRO A 62 -19.90 -8.16 -4.14
CA PRO A 62 -20.99 -8.33 -5.07
C PRO A 62 -21.20 -9.81 -5.40
N GLY A 63 -22.44 -10.22 -5.55
CA GLY A 63 -22.80 -11.57 -5.92
C GLY A 63 -22.11 -12.02 -7.22
N LYS A 64 -22.11 -13.31 -7.51
CA LYS A 64 -21.44 -13.89 -8.69
C LYS A 64 -21.86 -13.21 -10.02
N TRP A 65 -23.04 -12.58 -10.04
CA TRP A 65 -23.67 -11.97 -11.22
C TRP A 65 -23.63 -10.43 -11.18
N GLU A 66 -23.06 -9.81 -10.16
CA GLU A 66 -22.93 -8.36 -10.05
C GLU A 66 -21.63 -7.87 -10.67
N ASP A 67 -21.64 -6.62 -11.13
CA ASP A 67 -20.47 -5.98 -11.73
C ASP A 67 -19.34 -5.88 -10.71
N ARG A 68 -18.19 -6.39 -11.08
CA ARG A 68 -16.97 -6.34 -10.27
C ARG A 68 -16.10 -5.12 -10.58
N TRP A 69 -16.48 -4.37 -11.60
CA TRP A 69 -15.81 -3.15 -12.00
C TRP A 69 -16.66 -1.95 -11.65
N ASP A 70 -16.02 -0.92 -11.15
CA ASP A 70 -16.66 0.34 -10.81
C ASP A 70 -15.78 1.48 -11.31
N GLU A 71 -16.33 2.68 -11.33
CA GLU A 71 -15.68 3.86 -11.88
C GLU A 71 -15.26 4.83 -10.78
N GLY A 72 -14.15 5.52 -10.99
CA GLY A 72 -13.66 6.54 -10.07
C GLY A 72 -12.57 7.41 -10.67
N LEU A 73 -12.20 8.43 -9.94
CA LEU A 73 -11.17 9.40 -10.34
C LEU A 73 -9.81 8.96 -9.82
N TRP A 74 -8.83 8.80 -10.70
CA TRP A 74 -7.48 8.44 -10.28
C TRP A 74 -6.76 9.64 -9.65
N VAL A 75 -6.30 9.50 -8.40
CA VAL A 75 -5.65 10.57 -7.63
C VAL A 75 -4.22 10.25 -7.21
N GLY A 76 -3.64 9.20 -7.78
CA GLY A 76 -2.24 8.87 -7.56
C GLY A 76 -2.00 7.43 -7.16
N MET A 77 -0.83 7.19 -6.57
CA MET A 77 -0.41 5.89 -6.08
C MET A 77 0.04 5.95 -4.62
N ASP A 78 -0.22 4.88 -3.90
CA ASP A 78 0.35 4.74 -2.56
C ASP A 78 1.85 4.40 -2.67
N PRO A 79 2.74 5.24 -2.09
CA PRO A 79 4.17 5.03 -2.18
C PRO A 79 4.67 3.78 -1.44
N ARG A 80 3.89 3.22 -0.53
CA ARG A 80 4.26 2.05 0.28
C ARG A 80 3.83 0.75 -0.38
N SER A 81 2.54 0.61 -0.68
CA SER A 81 1.97 -0.61 -1.25
C SER A 81 2.07 -0.66 -2.78
N GLY A 82 2.16 0.49 -3.45
CA GLY A 82 2.12 0.57 -4.91
C GLY A 82 0.71 0.42 -5.48
N GLU A 83 -0.31 0.50 -4.63
CA GLU A 83 -1.71 0.48 -5.03
C GLU A 83 -2.15 1.81 -5.62
N HIS A 84 -3.12 1.75 -6.52
CA HIS A 84 -3.76 2.95 -7.06
C HIS A 84 -4.73 3.56 -6.04
N LEU A 85 -4.78 4.88 -6.02
CA LEU A 85 -5.68 5.66 -5.17
C LEU A 85 -6.81 6.18 -6.04
N ILE A 86 -8.04 5.78 -5.71
CA ILE A 86 -9.24 6.12 -6.48
C ILE A 86 -10.19 6.92 -5.60
N ALA A 87 -10.55 8.12 -6.08
CA ALA A 87 -11.53 8.97 -5.42
C ALA A 87 -12.93 8.68 -5.95
N ARG A 88 -13.88 8.67 -5.02
CA ARG A 88 -15.33 8.57 -5.24
C ARG A 88 -16.05 9.61 -4.39
N ASP A 89 -17.37 9.65 -4.49
CA ASP A 89 -18.23 10.58 -3.74
C ASP A 89 -18.15 10.40 -2.21
N ASN A 90 -17.75 9.20 -1.75
CA ASN A 90 -17.66 8.84 -0.32
C ASN A 90 -16.22 8.76 0.21
N GLY A 91 -15.21 9.09 -0.61
CA GLY A 91 -13.82 9.11 -0.17
C GLY A 91 -12.83 8.52 -1.17
N VAL A 92 -11.59 8.33 -0.72
CA VAL A 92 -10.50 7.78 -1.52
C VAL A 92 -10.11 6.40 -1.02
N PHE A 93 -10.07 5.43 -1.93
CA PHE A 93 -9.82 4.01 -1.66
C PHE A 93 -8.58 3.52 -2.39
N LYS A 94 -7.98 2.44 -1.88
CA LYS A 94 -6.86 1.76 -2.51
C LYS A 94 -7.35 0.57 -3.31
N VAL A 95 -6.85 0.44 -4.54
CA VAL A 95 -7.18 -0.66 -5.43
C VAL A 95 -5.94 -1.17 -6.16
N ASN A 96 -5.93 -2.45 -6.49
CA ASN A 96 -4.77 -3.05 -7.17
C ASN A 96 -4.85 -2.95 -8.69
N THR A 97 -6.05 -2.95 -9.24
CA THR A 97 -6.25 -3.05 -10.68
C THR A 97 -7.11 -1.90 -11.20
N VAL A 98 -6.56 -1.17 -12.17
CA VAL A 98 -7.25 -0.07 -12.87
C VAL A 98 -7.13 -0.25 -14.37
N ARG A 99 -8.12 0.25 -15.09
CA ARG A 99 -8.14 0.36 -16.56
C ARG A 99 -8.52 1.78 -16.95
N PRO A 100 -7.89 2.36 -17.98
CA PRO A 100 -8.30 3.65 -18.50
C PRO A 100 -9.71 3.56 -19.11
N MET A 101 -10.45 4.64 -19.03
CA MET A 101 -11.69 4.83 -19.78
C MET A 101 -11.39 5.16 -21.25
N VAL A 102 -12.42 5.07 -22.09
CA VAL A 102 -12.34 5.59 -23.45
C VAL A 102 -12.16 7.10 -23.44
N GLU A 103 -11.55 7.66 -24.48
CA GLU A 103 -11.19 9.09 -24.52
C GLU A 103 -12.37 10.04 -24.26
N ALA A 104 -13.58 9.69 -24.72
CA ALA A 104 -14.79 10.47 -24.51
C ALA A 104 -15.19 10.60 -23.03
N ASP A 105 -14.94 9.57 -22.22
CA ASP A 105 -15.36 9.49 -20.81
C ASP A 105 -14.20 9.68 -19.84
N ARG A 106 -13.00 9.98 -20.38
CA ARG A 106 -11.77 10.07 -19.64
C ARG A 106 -11.77 11.20 -18.62
N TRP A 107 -12.47 12.28 -18.89
CA TRP A 107 -12.49 13.47 -18.04
C TRP A 107 -13.92 13.83 -17.64
N SER A 108 -14.17 13.98 -16.33
CA SER A 108 -15.46 14.40 -15.81
C SER A 108 -15.28 15.46 -14.73
N LYS A 109 -15.77 16.65 -15.04
CA LYS A 109 -15.82 17.76 -14.07
C LYS A 109 -16.74 17.41 -12.91
N ASP A 110 -17.87 16.78 -13.16
CA ASP A 110 -18.86 16.45 -12.13
C ASP A 110 -18.32 15.47 -11.08
N ARG A 111 -17.51 14.49 -11.51
CA ARG A 111 -16.82 13.58 -10.57
C ARG A 111 -15.76 14.29 -9.77
N LEU A 112 -15.03 15.22 -10.40
CA LEU A 112 -14.04 16.03 -9.71
C LEU A 112 -14.70 16.89 -8.64
N ASP A 113 -15.78 17.58 -8.96
CA ASP A 113 -16.49 18.48 -8.05
C ASP A 113 -17.16 17.74 -6.87
N ARG A 114 -17.56 16.47 -7.05
CA ARG A 114 -18.14 15.61 -6.00
C ARG A 114 -17.12 14.86 -5.15
N MET A 115 -15.86 14.87 -5.56
CA MET A 115 -14.79 14.17 -4.86
C MET A 115 -14.71 14.59 -3.39
N GLN A 116 -14.60 13.63 -2.49
CA GLN A 116 -14.38 13.84 -1.07
C GLN A 116 -13.11 13.11 -0.59
N GLY A 117 -12.66 13.52 0.60
CA GLY A 117 -11.52 12.91 1.26
C GLY A 117 -10.17 13.56 0.91
N THR A 118 -9.33 13.64 1.92
CA THR A 118 -7.97 14.18 1.84
C THR A 118 -6.95 13.11 2.20
N PRO A 119 -5.65 13.28 1.94
CA PRO A 119 -4.62 12.32 2.35
C PRO A 119 -4.57 12.06 3.86
N LYS A 120 -5.04 13.01 4.68
CA LYS A 120 -5.13 12.84 6.15
C LYS A 120 -6.38 12.06 6.55
N GLN A 121 -7.48 12.28 5.86
CA GLN A 121 -8.76 11.62 6.09
C GLN A 121 -9.34 11.16 4.74
N PRO A 122 -8.90 10.01 4.23
CA PRO A 122 -9.31 9.52 2.92
C PRO A 122 -10.82 9.27 2.82
N VAL A 123 -11.44 8.77 3.88
CA VAL A 123 -12.88 8.53 3.99
C VAL A 123 -13.45 9.45 5.08
N PRO A 124 -14.15 10.54 4.72
CA PRO A 124 -14.56 11.58 5.68
C PRO A 124 -15.45 11.06 6.81
N ASN A 125 -16.29 10.07 6.54
CA ASN A 125 -17.28 9.53 7.49
C ASN A 125 -16.76 8.37 8.35
N GLN A 126 -15.52 7.94 8.14
CA GLN A 126 -14.88 6.96 9.02
C GLN A 126 -13.99 7.69 10.03
N ALA A 127 -14.24 7.47 11.32
CA ALA A 127 -13.30 7.85 12.35
C ALA A 127 -11.93 7.24 11.98
N TYR A 128 -10.90 8.08 11.90
CA TYR A 128 -9.54 7.65 11.59
C TYR A 128 -9.03 6.78 12.74
N SER A 129 -9.40 5.53 12.75
CA SER A 129 -8.76 4.58 13.64
C SER A 129 -7.40 4.23 12.99
N ARG A 130 -6.31 4.69 13.60
CA ARG A 130 -5.00 4.11 13.33
C ARG A 130 -5.15 2.61 13.56
N SER A 131 -5.05 1.81 12.51
CA SER A 131 -5.13 0.37 12.70
C SER A 131 -4.08 -0.04 13.73
N PRO A 132 -4.43 -0.81 14.77
CA PRO A 132 -3.49 -1.23 15.81
C PRO A 132 -2.23 -1.92 15.27
N ALA A 133 -2.34 -2.53 14.10
CA ALA A 133 -1.23 -3.16 13.39
C ALA A 133 -0.12 -2.18 12.96
N PHE A 134 -0.45 -0.90 12.70
CA PHE A 134 0.55 0.08 12.30
C PHE A 134 1.37 0.59 13.50
N SER A 135 0.75 0.74 14.65
CA SER A 135 1.45 1.16 15.89
C SER A 135 2.45 0.10 16.38
N ARG A 136 2.15 -1.18 16.17
CA ARG A 136 3.05 -2.27 16.62
C ARG A 136 4.30 -2.45 15.76
N LYS A 137 4.23 -2.16 14.45
CA LYS A 137 5.37 -2.40 13.55
C LYS A 137 6.44 -1.32 13.54
N PHE A 138 6.16 -0.10 13.99
CA PHE A 138 7.09 1.02 13.80
C PHE A 138 7.40 1.84 15.04
N GLY A 139 6.94 1.46 16.21
CA GLY A 139 7.31 2.11 17.48
C GLY A 139 7.08 3.64 17.55
N VAL A 140 6.31 4.20 16.60
CA VAL A 140 6.06 5.63 16.53
C VAL A 140 4.80 5.93 17.32
N GLY A 141 4.96 6.32 18.56
CA GLY A 141 3.86 6.77 19.39
C GLY A 141 3.92 6.38 20.88
N ALA A 142 5.06 5.96 21.35
CA ALA A 142 5.28 5.89 22.79
C ALA A 142 5.45 7.30 23.34
N ASN A 143 4.63 7.69 24.33
CA ASN A 143 4.94 8.85 25.16
C ASN A 143 6.36 8.68 25.74
N PRO A 144 7.14 9.75 25.87
CA PRO A 144 8.50 9.66 26.42
C PRO A 144 8.57 9.14 27.86
N SER A 145 7.42 8.90 28.51
CA SER A 145 7.29 8.30 29.84
C SER A 145 7.02 6.78 29.82
N ASP A 146 6.77 6.17 28.68
CA ASP A 146 6.63 4.72 28.60
C ASP A 146 8.02 4.09 28.53
N THR A 147 8.50 3.63 29.63
CA THR A 147 9.68 2.75 29.72
C THR A 147 9.39 1.53 28.84
N PHE A 148 10.13 1.38 27.75
CA PHE A 148 10.09 0.20 26.90
C PHE A 148 10.49 -1.02 27.76
N VAL A 149 9.50 -1.74 28.24
CA VAL A 149 9.70 -3.09 28.75
C VAL A 149 9.62 -3.99 27.51
N PRO A 150 10.75 -4.60 27.09
CA PRO A 150 10.67 -5.56 25.99
C PRO A 150 9.68 -6.66 26.40
N PRO A 151 8.77 -7.08 25.49
CA PRO A 151 7.90 -8.19 25.80
C PRO A 151 8.77 -9.38 26.19
N VAL A 152 8.49 -9.98 27.34
CA VAL A 152 9.04 -11.28 27.69
C VAL A 152 8.54 -12.22 26.60
N ILE A 153 9.40 -12.60 25.68
CA ILE A 153 9.12 -13.61 24.67
C ILE A 153 9.14 -14.92 25.46
N ASP A 154 7.97 -15.36 25.88
CA ASP A 154 7.78 -16.74 26.28
C ASP A 154 8.14 -17.58 25.05
N GLY A 155 9.19 -18.40 25.17
CA GLY A 155 9.84 -19.11 24.08
C GLY A 155 8.97 -20.19 23.39
N SER A 156 7.65 -20.21 23.66
CA SER A 156 6.71 -21.21 23.15
C SER A 156 5.97 -20.84 21.87
N GLU A 157 6.01 -19.56 21.39
CA GLU A 157 5.16 -19.11 20.25
C GLU A 157 5.87 -18.53 19.04
N THR A 158 7.16 -18.33 19.04
CA THR A 158 7.90 -18.00 17.82
C THR A 158 8.43 -19.28 17.19
N ARG A 159 7.73 -19.81 16.21
CA ARG A 159 8.34 -20.73 15.23
C ARG A 159 9.42 -19.97 14.48
N ASP A 160 10.60 -19.91 15.06
CA ASP A 160 11.81 -19.61 14.33
C ASP A 160 11.93 -20.63 13.19
N TRP A 161 12.19 -20.17 11.98
CA TRP A 161 12.46 -21.00 10.81
C TRP A 161 13.81 -21.72 10.99
N ARG A 162 13.96 -22.45 12.05
CA ARG A 162 15.13 -23.26 12.38
C ARG A 162 14.72 -24.72 12.29
N ILE A 163 15.56 -25.50 11.63
CA ILE A 163 15.43 -26.95 11.65
C ILE A 163 15.71 -27.40 13.09
N LEU A 164 14.75 -28.06 13.71
CA LEU A 164 14.89 -28.59 15.05
C LEU A 164 15.41 -30.03 14.97
N LYS A 165 15.97 -30.52 16.06
CA LYS A 165 16.43 -31.92 16.14
C LYS A 165 15.29 -32.91 15.92
N SER A 166 14.11 -32.59 16.46
CA SER A 166 12.86 -33.34 16.23
C SER A 166 12.48 -33.45 14.75
N ASP A 167 12.73 -32.39 13.93
CA ASP A 167 12.38 -32.41 12.52
C ASP A 167 13.28 -33.37 11.72
N ILE A 168 14.55 -33.52 12.17
CA ILE A 168 15.50 -34.46 11.58
C ILE A 168 15.17 -35.90 12.00
N GLU A 169 14.72 -36.10 13.24
CA GLU A 169 14.30 -37.40 13.74
C GLU A 169 13.03 -37.91 13.02
N GLU A 170 12.10 -37.02 12.71
CA GLU A 170 10.82 -37.34 12.05
C GLU A 170 10.94 -37.47 10.54
N HIS A 171 11.70 -36.58 9.88
CA HIS A 171 11.74 -36.43 8.42
C HIS A 171 13.08 -36.82 7.80
N GLY A 172 14.10 -37.10 8.59
CA GLY A 172 15.47 -37.37 8.14
C GLY A 172 16.26 -36.18 7.72
N ALA A 173 17.58 -36.30 7.76
CA ALA A 173 18.48 -35.22 7.35
C ALA A 173 18.55 -35.06 5.83
N THR A 174 18.40 -33.83 5.32
CA THR A 174 18.54 -33.55 3.90
C THR A 174 20.01 -33.62 3.47
N PRO A 175 20.39 -34.48 2.49
CA PRO A 175 21.77 -34.56 2.03
C PRO A 175 22.31 -33.22 1.54
N GLY A 176 23.46 -32.80 2.07
CA GLY A 176 24.11 -31.53 1.69
C GLY A 176 23.60 -30.27 2.38
N CYS A 177 22.56 -30.34 3.20
CA CYS A 177 22.02 -29.19 3.93
C CYS A 177 22.97 -28.77 5.07
N ALA A 178 23.39 -27.47 5.07
CA ALA A 178 24.26 -26.94 6.11
C ALA A 178 23.55 -26.89 7.49
N GLY A 179 22.24 -26.67 7.52
CA GLY A 179 21.44 -26.65 8.74
C GLY A 179 21.34 -28.02 9.40
N CYS A 180 21.07 -29.08 8.63
CA CYS A 180 21.02 -30.45 9.16
C CYS A 180 22.38 -30.86 9.75
N ARG A 181 23.48 -30.56 9.04
CA ARG A 181 24.86 -30.85 9.52
C ARG A 181 25.26 -30.11 10.79
N ALA A 182 24.69 -28.95 11.04
CA ALA A 182 24.98 -28.16 12.25
C ALA A 182 24.30 -28.76 13.51
N ILE A 183 23.22 -29.51 13.34
CA ILE A 183 22.45 -30.12 14.43
C ILE A 183 22.96 -31.53 14.77
N GLU A 184 23.60 -32.21 13.83
CA GLU A 184 24.22 -33.53 14.05
C GLU A 184 25.54 -33.48 14.83
N LYS A 185 26.15 -32.29 15.01
CA LYS A 185 27.35 -32.06 15.85
C LYS A 185 26.96 -31.71 17.29
#